data_5d925ae46525f49de0966eb58eb9a8da
#
_entry.id   5d925ae46525f49de0966eb58eb9a8da
#
_cell.length_a   1.000
_cell.length_b   1.000
_cell.length_c   1.000
_cell.angle_alpha   90.00
_cell.angle_beta   90.00
_cell.angle_gamma   90.00
#
_symmetry.space_group_name_H-M   'P 1'
#
loop_
_entity.id
_entity.type
_entity.pdbx_description
1 polymer ?
#
loop_
_entity_poly.entity_id
_entity_poly.type
_entity_poly.pdbx_seq_one_letter_code
_entity_poly.pdbx_strand_id
1 'polypeptide(L)'
;RYFGGMADKYQGSVVPVERGFLDYVVREPLGVVGAIVPWNFPLMFTSWKMGPALAAGNTVVMKPAELTPLSTLRVAELAKQVGFPKGVMNIVPGYGNLAGQYLAEHPEVDKIAFTGSTAVGRKIVQASAGNLKRVQLELGGKGANIVFDDANLKAAVNGSAFAIFHNQGQACI
;
A
#
# COMPACT_ATOMS: atom_id res chain seq x y z
N ARG A 1 -14.68 -0.07 -5.24
CA ARG A 1 -15.89 0.08 -4.40
C ARG A 1 -15.58 -0.03 -2.90
N TYR A 2 -14.77 -1.01 -2.45
CA TYR A 2 -14.50 -1.24 -1.02
C TYR A 2 -14.00 0.03 -0.30
N PHE A 3 -12.85 0.57 -0.70
CA PHE A 3 -12.27 1.76 -0.04
C PHE A 3 -13.12 3.02 -0.22
N GLY A 4 -13.76 3.21 -1.37
CA GLY A 4 -14.71 4.32 -1.56
C GLY A 4 -15.91 4.22 -0.63
N GLY A 5 -16.39 3.01 -0.33
CA GLY A 5 -17.45 2.77 0.64
C GLY A 5 -17.00 2.89 2.10
N MET A 6 -15.69 3.02 2.37
CA MET A 6 -15.14 3.21 3.73
C MET A 6 -14.90 4.69 4.09
N ALA A 7 -14.93 5.60 3.12
CA ALA A 7 -14.55 7.00 3.33
C ALA A 7 -15.42 7.72 4.37
N ASP A 8 -16.69 7.37 4.46
CA ASP A 8 -17.67 7.90 5.44
C ASP A 8 -17.85 7.01 6.68
N LYS A 9 -17.08 5.93 6.82
CA LYS A 9 -17.24 4.92 7.88
C LYS A 9 -16.02 4.78 8.80
N TYR A 10 -14.98 5.55 8.54
CA TYR A 10 -13.77 5.53 9.35
C TYR A 10 -13.91 6.47 10.54
N GLN A 11 -14.70 6.05 11.52
CA GLN A 11 -15.09 6.85 12.68
C GLN A 11 -14.10 6.69 13.84
N GLY A 12 -14.13 7.66 14.77
CA GLY A 12 -13.54 7.56 16.09
C GLY A 12 -14.38 6.73 17.06
N SER A 13 -14.07 6.80 18.33
CA SER A 13 -14.83 6.12 19.38
C SER A 13 -14.87 6.96 20.66
N VAL A 14 -15.91 6.76 21.47
CA VAL A 14 -15.98 7.28 22.83
C VAL A 14 -15.62 6.16 23.79
N VAL A 15 -14.67 6.43 24.69
CA VAL A 15 -14.21 5.47 25.69
C VAL A 15 -15.02 5.67 26.97
N PRO A 16 -15.62 4.62 27.56
CA PRO A 16 -16.30 4.73 28.84
C PRO A 16 -15.31 5.07 29.97
N VAL A 17 -15.54 6.18 30.66
CA VAL A 17 -14.76 6.64 31.79
C VAL A 17 -15.68 7.05 32.94
N GLU A 18 -15.14 7.32 34.12
CA GLU A 18 -15.90 7.73 35.29
C GLU A 18 -16.60 9.10 35.09
N ARG A 19 -17.58 9.36 35.94
CA ARG A 19 -18.42 10.57 35.87
C ARG A 19 -17.58 11.84 35.99
N GLY A 20 -17.80 12.80 35.08
CA GLY A 20 -17.08 14.08 35.07
C GLY A 20 -15.97 14.16 34.03
N PHE A 21 -15.63 13.03 33.36
CA PHE A 21 -14.68 12.99 32.29
C PHE A 21 -15.32 12.62 30.95
N LEU A 22 -14.74 13.10 29.85
CA LEU A 22 -15.06 12.70 28.48
C LEU A 22 -13.75 12.27 27.80
N ASP A 23 -13.68 10.99 27.41
CA ASP A 23 -12.56 10.45 26.64
C ASP A 23 -13.05 9.98 25.26
N TYR A 24 -12.37 10.41 24.20
CA TYR A 24 -12.72 10.02 22.85
C TYR A 24 -11.48 9.93 21.95
N VAL A 25 -11.57 9.05 20.98
CA VAL A 25 -10.54 8.84 19.97
C VAL A 25 -10.95 9.55 18.69
N VAL A 26 -10.11 10.45 18.22
CA VAL A 26 -10.24 11.09 16.90
C VAL A 26 -9.29 10.41 15.91
N ARG A 27 -9.75 10.19 14.69
CA ARG A 27 -8.92 9.70 13.60
C ARG A 27 -8.63 10.83 12.64
N GLU A 28 -7.36 11.10 12.41
CA GLU A 28 -6.89 12.18 11.56
C GLU A 28 -6.02 11.63 10.43
N PRO A 29 -5.99 12.29 9.26
CA PRO A 29 -5.05 11.97 8.20
C PRO A 29 -3.60 12.05 8.71
N LEU A 30 -2.74 11.19 8.18
CA LEU A 30 -1.30 11.27 8.47
C LEU A 30 -0.62 12.45 7.77
N GLY A 31 -1.17 12.85 6.61
CA GLY A 31 -0.58 13.86 5.74
C GLY A 31 -0.21 13.30 4.37
N VAL A 32 1.06 13.32 4.01
CA VAL A 32 1.58 12.86 2.71
C VAL A 32 2.01 11.39 2.80
N VAL A 33 1.38 10.55 2.00
CA VAL A 33 1.73 9.13 1.88
C VAL A 33 2.52 8.90 0.60
N GLY A 34 3.78 8.52 0.73
CA GLY A 34 4.59 7.98 -0.37
C GLY A 34 4.25 6.50 -0.59
N ALA A 35 3.83 6.14 -1.78
CA ALA A 35 3.52 4.75 -2.15
C ALA A 35 4.49 4.27 -3.23
N ILE A 36 5.21 3.18 -2.98
CA ILE A 36 6.16 2.59 -3.93
C ILE A 36 5.74 1.15 -4.19
N VAL A 37 5.45 0.82 -5.45
CA VAL A 37 4.84 -0.47 -5.82
C VAL A 37 5.64 -1.21 -6.88
N PRO A 38 5.62 -2.56 -6.87
CA PRO A 38 6.32 -3.40 -7.83
C PRO A 38 5.50 -3.59 -9.11
N TRP A 39 6.07 -4.36 -10.04
CA TRP A 39 5.60 -4.54 -11.42
C TRP A 39 4.62 -5.69 -11.63
N ASN A 40 4.53 -6.64 -10.68
CA ASN A 40 3.81 -7.90 -10.91
C ASN A 40 2.27 -7.80 -10.83
N PHE A 41 1.73 -6.84 -10.09
CA PHE A 41 0.29 -6.55 -10.02
C PHE A 41 0.02 -5.03 -9.99
N PRO A 42 0.34 -4.29 -11.06
CA PRO A 42 0.42 -2.82 -11.02
C PRO A 42 -0.89 -2.14 -10.64
N LEU A 43 -2.02 -2.53 -11.23
CA LEU A 43 -3.33 -1.94 -10.92
C LEU A 43 -3.82 -2.33 -9.52
N MET A 44 -3.57 -3.58 -9.11
CA MET A 44 -3.94 -4.06 -7.77
C MET A 44 -3.20 -3.28 -6.69
N PHE A 45 -1.87 -3.16 -6.79
CA PHE A 45 -1.09 -2.40 -5.82
C PHE A 45 -1.41 -0.92 -5.83
N THR A 46 -1.72 -0.35 -7.00
CA THR A 46 -2.24 1.02 -7.09
C THR A 46 -3.48 1.17 -6.21
N SER A 47 -4.47 0.30 -6.38
CA SER A 47 -5.71 0.37 -5.61
C SER A 47 -5.51 0.08 -4.11
N TRP A 48 -4.63 -0.86 -3.76
CA TRP A 48 -4.38 -1.24 -2.36
C TRP A 48 -3.60 -0.22 -1.55
N LYS A 49 -2.77 0.60 -2.21
CA LYS A 49 -2.03 1.67 -1.53
C LYS A 49 -2.78 3.00 -1.55
N MET A 50 -3.35 3.38 -2.70
CA MET A 50 -4.05 4.65 -2.84
C MET A 50 -5.44 4.63 -2.20
N GLY A 51 -6.18 3.54 -2.36
CA GLY A 51 -7.56 3.44 -1.86
C GLY A 51 -7.69 3.75 -0.37
N PRO A 52 -6.99 3.03 0.53
CA PRO A 52 -7.08 3.30 1.97
C PRO A 52 -6.47 4.66 2.35
N ALA A 53 -5.39 5.10 1.69
CA ALA A 53 -4.78 6.39 1.98
C ALA A 53 -5.74 7.55 1.69
N LEU A 54 -6.38 7.54 0.52
CA LEU A 54 -7.35 8.56 0.11
C LEU A 54 -8.64 8.49 0.94
N ALA A 55 -9.14 7.28 1.24
CA ALA A 55 -10.32 7.10 2.07
C ALA A 55 -10.13 7.63 3.51
N ALA A 56 -8.88 7.62 4.01
CA ALA A 56 -8.51 8.19 5.30
C ALA A 56 -8.11 9.67 5.23
N GLY A 57 -8.35 10.37 4.11
CA GLY A 57 -8.13 11.80 3.95
C GLY A 57 -6.68 12.22 3.67
N ASN A 58 -5.77 11.28 3.36
CA ASN A 58 -4.38 11.61 3.06
C ASN A 58 -4.19 12.04 1.60
N THR A 59 -3.10 12.76 1.33
CA THR A 59 -2.57 12.94 -0.03
C THR A 59 -1.58 11.82 -0.36
N VAL A 60 -1.47 11.49 -1.65
CA VAL A 60 -0.62 10.38 -2.11
C VAL A 60 0.33 10.81 -3.20
N VAL A 61 1.60 10.47 -3.03
CA VAL A 61 2.62 10.48 -4.09
C VAL A 61 3.01 9.03 -4.37
N MET A 62 2.64 8.53 -5.55
CA MET A 62 2.89 7.13 -5.92
C MET A 62 3.94 7.00 -7.00
N LYS A 63 4.95 6.16 -6.72
CA LYS A 63 5.92 5.70 -7.70
C LYS A 63 5.56 4.28 -8.16
N PRO A 64 4.97 4.09 -9.34
CA PRO A 64 4.80 2.77 -9.94
C PRO A 64 6.16 2.19 -10.37
N ALA A 65 6.20 0.88 -10.58
CA ALA A 65 7.39 0.26 -11.19
C ALA A 65 7.63 0.83 -12.60
N GLU A 66 8.87 1.04 -12.96
CA GLU A 66 9.28 1.60 -14.25
C GLU A 66 8.84 0.74 -15.44
N LEU A 67 8.73 -0.58 -15.24
CA LEU A 67 8.28 -1.52 -16.28
C LEU A 67 6.77 -1.51 -16.52
N THR A 68 5.96 -1.09 -15.53
CA THR A 68 4.49 -1.23 -15.59
C THR A 68 3.74 0.02 -15.09
N PRO A 69 4.06 1.24 -15.55
CA PRO A 69 3.44 2.46 -15.02
C PRO A 69 2.07 2.77 -15.61
N LEU A 70 1.72 2.21 -16.79
CA LEU A 70 0.61 2.68 -17.62
C LEU A 70 -0.76 2.57 -16.94
N SER A 71 -1.04 1.47 -16.24
CA SER A 71 -2.31 1.31 -15.54
C SER A 71 -2.48 2.31 -14.38
N THR A 72 -1.40 2.61 -13.67
CA THR A 72 -1.39 3.62 -12.60
C THR A 72 -1.61 5.03 -13.16
N LEU A 73 -0.94 5.36 -14.27
CA LEU A 73 -1.15 6.63 -14.98
C LEU A 73 -2.59 6.77 -15.48
N ARG A 74 -3.18 5.68 -15.99
CA ARG A 74 -4.59 5.70 -16.42
C ARG A 74 -5.53 5.96 -15.24
N VAL A 75 -5.25 5.42 -14.05
CA VAL A 75 -6.03 5.72 -12.84
C VAL A 75 -5.96 7.21 -12.49
N ALA A 76 -4.78 7.84 -12.62
CA ALA A 76 -4.63 9.28 -12.38
C ALA A 76 -5.44 10.14 -13.39
N GLU A 77 -5.44 9.76 -14.68
CA GLU A 77 -6.28 10.42 -15.69
C GLU A 77 -7.77 10.32 -15.34
N LEU A 78 -8.24 9.13 -14.93
CA LEU A 78 -9.62 8.94 -14.53
C LEU A 78 -9.96 9.75 -13.27
N ALA A 79 -9.07 9.79 -12.29
CA ALA A 79 -9.25 10.62 -11.10
C ALA A 79 -9.40 12.11 -11.46
N LYS A 80 -8.57 12.61 -12.38
CA LYS A 80 -8.70 13.97 -12.91
C LYS A 80 -10.05 14.21 -13.59
N GLN A 81 -10.53 13.24 -14.40
CA GLN A 81 -11.81 13.34 -15.12
C GLN A 81 -13.01 13.41 -14.16
N VAL A 82 -12.96 12.71 -13.02
CA VAL A 82 -14.03 12.73 -12.01
C VAL A 82 -13.88 13.85 -10.99
N GLY A 83 -12.95 14.76 -11.18
CA GLY A 83 -12.80 15.97 -10.39
C GLY A 83 -12.03 15.84 -9.09
N PHE A 84 -11.13 14.86 -8.98
CA PHE A 84 -10.21 14.82 -7.82
C PHE A 84 -9.45 16.14 -7.68
N PRO A 85 -9.35 16.72 -6.49
CA PRO A 85 -8.62 17.96 -6.28
C PRO A 85 -7.14 17.84 -6.67
N LYS A 86 -6.58 18.92 -7.20
CA LYS A 86 -5.15 18.95 -7.56
C LYS A 86 -4.28 18.72 -6.33
N GLY A 87 -3.24 17.92 -6.49
CA GLY A 87 -2.29 17.61 -5.42
C GLY A 87 -2.70 16.47 -4.48
N VAL A 88 -3.97 16.02 -4.53
CA VAL A 88 -4.41 14.89 -3.69
C VAL A 88 -3.84 13.56 -4.17
N MET A 89 -3.76 13.36 -5.49
CA MET A 89 -3.22 12.15 -6.11
C MET A 89 -2.13 12.54 -7.12
N ASN A 90 -0.92 12.08 -6.88
CA ASN A 90 0.24 12.40 -7.69
C ASN A 90 0.96 11.11 -8.10
N ILE A 91 1.22 10.94 -9.39
CA ILE A 91 1.96 9.79 -9.90
C ILE A 91 3.29 10.27 -10.44
N VAL A 92 4.38 9.71 -9.92
CA VAL A 92 5.76 10.05 -10.28
C VAL A 92 6.46 8.81 -10.84
N PRO A 93 6.39 8.58 -12.16
CA PRO A 93 7.18 7.51 -12.81
C PRO A 93 8.67 7.80 -12.66
N GLY A 94 9.47 6.74 -12.58
CA GLY A 94 10.92 6.85 -12.49
C GLY A 94 11.57 5.61 -11.92
N TYR A 95 12.90 5.58 -11.98
CA TYR A 95 13.69 4.47 -11.45
C TYR A 95 13.64 4.42 -9.92
N GLY A 96 13.70 3.19 -9.37
CA GLY A 96 13.64 2.97 -7.92
C GLY A 96 14.76 3.67 -7.16
N ASN A 97 15.98 3.66 -7.71
CA ASN A 97 17.16 4.29 -7.12
C ASN A 97 17.22 5.83 -7.27
N LEU A 98 16.28 6.41 -7.99
CA LEU A 98 16.12 7.87 -8.10
C LEU A 98 14.78 8.28 -7.45
N ALA A 99 13.70 8.23 -8.20
CA ALA A 99 12.39 8.69 -7.71
C ALA A 99 11.93 7.95 -6.44
N GLY A 100 12.18 6.63 -6.35
CA GLY A 100 11.84 5.84 -5.16
C GLY A 100 12.65 6.22 -3.93
N GLN A 101 13.94 6.42 -4.11
CA GLN A 101 14.84 6.82 -3.03
C GLN A 101 14.53 8.23 -2.53
N TYR A 102 14.40 9.22 -3.43
CA TYR A 102 14.03 10.59 -3.05
C TYR A 102 12.68 10.63 -2.32
N LEU A 103 11.70 9.84 -2.76
CA LEU A 103 10.40 9.76 -2.08
C LEU A 103 10.54 9.18 -0.67
N ALA A 104 11.37 8.14 -0.50
CA ALA A 104 11.62 7.52 0.80
C ALA A 104 12.36 8.45 1.78
N GLU A 105 13.28 9.25 1.28
CA GLU A 105 14.11 10.16 2.07
C GLU A 105 13.46 11.54 2.32
N HIS A 106 12.40 11.90 1.57
CA HIS A 106 11.83 13.24 1.58
C HIS A 106 11.28 13.62 2.97
N PRO A 107 11.68 14.76 3.55
CA PRO A 107 11.32 15.13 4.92
C PRO A 107 9.82 15.41 5.11
N GLU A 108 9.12 15.85 4.08
CA GLU A 108 7.68 16.15 4.11
C GLU A 108 6.78 14.93 3.77
N VAL A 109 7.35 13.74 3.70
CA VAL A 109 6.57 12.51 3.57
C VAL A 109 6.37 11.91 4.96
N ASP A 110 5.13 11.72 5.37
CA ASP A 110 4.74 11.26 6.71
C ASP A 110 4.67 9.73 6.82
N LYS A 111 4.48 9.06 5.70
CA LYS A 111 4.43 7.60 5.62
C LYS A 111 4.95 7.09 4.29
N ILE A 112 5.70 5.97 4.33
CA ILE A 112 5.99 5.15 3.13
C ILE A 112 5.22 3.84 3.21
N ALA A 113 4.43 3.55 2.17
CA ALA A 113 3.79 2.26 1.91
C ALA A 113 4.52 1.58 0.75
N PHE A 114 5.33 0.61 1.05
CA PHE A 114 6.20 -0.09 0.09
C PHE A 114 5.77 -1.54 -0.11
N THR A 115 5.84 -2.01 -1.35
CA THR A 115 5.84 -3.43 -1.69
C THR A 115 6.99 -3.71 -2.65
N GLY A 116 7.83 -4.70 -2.33
CA GLY A 116 8.98 -5.06 -3.15
C GLY A 116 10.00 -5.93 -2.42
N SER A 117 11.29 -5.82 -2.78
CA SER A 117 12.33 -6.66 -2.21
C SER A 117 12.67 -6.29 -0.76
N THR A 118 13.05 -7.30 0.02
CA THR A 118 13.53 -7.12 1.41
C THR A 118 14.74 -6.17 1.50
N ALA A 119 15.64 -6.23 0.50
CA ALA A 119 16.81 -5.36 0.46
C ALA A 119 16.42 -3.87 0.36
N VAL A 120 15.43 -3.53 -0.48
CA VAL A 120 14.91 -2.16 -0.59
C VAL A 120 14.10 -1.79 0.66
N GLY A 121 13.32 -2.71 1.21
CA GLY A 121 12.58 -2.48 2.45
C GLY A 121 13.48 -2.03 3.61
N ARG A 122 14.65 -2.67 3.76
CA ARG A 122 15.66 -2.26 4.76
C ARG A 122 16.16 -0.82 4.55
N LYS A 123 16.42 -0.43 3.29
CA LYS A 123 16.81 0.95 2.96
C LYS A 123 15.73 1.96 3.32
N ILE A 124 14.46 1.61 3.08
CA ILE A 124 13.32 2.47 3.44
C ILE A 124 13.22 2.64 4.96
N VAL A 125 13.42 1.57 5.75
CA VAL A 125 13.48 1.69 7.21
C VAL A 125 14.62 2.60 7.65
N GLN A 126 15.80 2.47 7.06
CA GLN A 126 16.93 3.37 7.35
C GLN A 126 16.60 4.83 7.02
N ALA A 127 16.00 5.09 5.86
CA ALA A 127 15.59 6.42 5.44
C ALA A 127 14.51 7.03 6.35
N SER A 128 13.63 6.21 6.93
CA SER A 128 12.55 6.67 7.81
C SER A 128 13.06 7.30 9.11
N ALA A 129 14.27 6.99 9.53
CA ALA A 129 14.89 7.58 10.73
C ALA A 129 15.08 9.10 10.62
N GLY A 130 15.20 9.66 9.39
CA GLY A 130 15.47 11.08 9.18
C GLY A 130 14.38 12.02 9.70
N ASN A 131 13.11 11.62 9.62
CA ASN A 131 11.98 12.40 10.14
C ASN A 131 10.98 11.54 10.94
N LEU A 132 11.35 10.31 11.30
CA LEU A 132 10.53 9.34 12.03
C LEU A 132 9.21 8.97 11.30
N LYS A 133 9.20 9.05 9.97
CA LYS A 133 8.02 8.69 9.16
C LYS A 133 7.60 7.25 9.37
N ARG A 134 6.32 7.01 9.30
CA ARG A 134 5.76 5.65 9.41
C ARG A 134 6.11 4.83 8.16
N VAL A 135 6.38 3.55 8.35
CA VAL A 135 6.61 2.61 7.24
C VAL A 135 5.65 1.44 7.31
N GLN A 136 5.18 1.02 6.14
CA GLN A 136 4.45 -0.22 5.94
C GLN A 136 5.13 -0.98 4.81
N LEU A 137 5.59 -2.17 5.09
CA LEU A 137 6.41 -2.96 4.19
C LEU A 137 5.74 -4.30 3.89
N GLU A 138 5.54 -4.57 2.60
CA GLU A 138 5.18 -5.86 2.06
C GLU A 138 6.37 -6.38 1.26
N LEU A 139 7.01 -7.42 1.76
CA LEU A 139 8.32 -7.86 1.28
C LEU A 139 8.25 -9.28 0.71
N GLY A 140 9.39 -9.79 0.28
CA GLY A 140 9.52 -11.17 -0.14
C GLY A 140 9.40 -12.15 1.03
N GLY A 141 9.00 -13.37 0.74
CA GLY A 141 8.84 -14.43 1.73
C GLY A 141 9.03 -15.81 1.13
N LYS A 142 9.01 -16.82 2.00
CA LYS A 142 8.98 -18.24 1.69
C LYS A 142 8.02 -18.91 2.68
N GLY A 143 6.73 -18.59 2.57
CA GLY A 143 5.68 -19.21 3.37
C GLY A 143 5.62 -20.72 3.10
N ALA A 144 5.41 -21.52 4.17
CA ALA A 144 5.23 -22.95 4.01
C ALA A 144 3.83 -23.26 3.47
N ASN A 145 3.75 -24.18 2.51
CA ASN A 145 2.49 -24.81 2.10
C ASN A 145 2.40 -26.15 2.82
N ILE A 146 1.48 -26.28 3.78
CA ILE A 146 1.37 -27.46 4.63
C ILE A 146 0.10 -28.23 4.24
N VAL A 147 0.28 -29.50 3.87
CA VAL A 147 -0.82 -30.42 3.52
C VAL A 147 -0.83 -31.55 4.53
N PHE A 148 -1.92 -31.65 5.31
CA PHE A 148 -2.09 -32.74 6.27
C PHE A 148 -2.56 -34.02 5.58
N ASP A 149 -2.45 -35.17 6.26
CA ASP A 149 -2.74 -36.51 5.73
C ASP A 149 -4.24 -36.76 5.47
N ASP A 150 -5.11 -36.03 6.16
CA ASP A 150 -6.57 -36.06 5.97
C ASP A 150 -7.07 -35.08 4.89
N ALA A 151 -6.19 -34.32 4.24
CA ALA A 151 -6.56 -33.36 3.23
C ALA A 151 -7.07 -34.01 1.94
N ASN A 152 -8.00 -33.32 1.25
CA ASN A 152 -8.36 -33.70 -0.12
C ASN A 152 -7.16 -33.47 -1.05
N LEU A 153 -6.46 -34.56 -1.40
CA LEU A 153 -5.21 -34.50 -2.16
C LEU A 153 -5.37 -33.79 -3.52
N LYS A 154 -6.47 -34.02 -4.23
CA LYS A 154 -6.73 -33.37 -5.53
C LYS A 154 -6.87 -31.85 -5.37
N ALA A 155 -7.59 -31.40 -4.36
CA ALA A 155 -7.73 -29.97 -4.06
C ALA A 155 -6.40 -29.37 -3.60
N ALA A 156 -5.63 -30.09 -2.76
CA ALA A 156 -4.32 -29.65 -2.29
C ALA A 156 -3.31 -29.49 -3.46
N VAL A 157 -3.24 -30.45 -4.37
CA VAL A 157 -2.38 -30.37 -5.58
C VAL A 157 -2.77 -29.18 -6.45
N ASN A 158 -4.07 -29.02 -6.74
CA ASN A 158 -4.54 -27.89 -7.55
C ASN A 158 -4.26 -26.53 -6.87
N GLY A 159 -4.50 -26.43 -5.56
CA GLY A 159 -4.23 -25.23 -4.78
C GLY A 159 -2.73 -24.89 -4.74
N SER A 160 -1.88 -25.88 -4.50
CA SER A 160 -0.42 -25.71 -4.51
C SER A 160 0.11 -25.31 -5.89
N ALA A 161 -0.40 -25.94 -6.95
CA ALA A 161 -0.03 -25.58 -8.32
C ALA A 161 -0.46 -24.14 -8.66
N PHE A 162 -1.69 -23.76 -8.29
CA PHE A 162 -2.16 -22.39 -8.48
C PHE A 162 -1.29 -21.38 -7.70
N ALA A 163 -0.99 -21.67 -6.42
CA ALA A 163 -0.22 -20.78 -5.58
C ALA A 163 1.18 -20.51 -6.16
N ILE A 164 1.89 -21.54 -6.66
CA ILE A 164 3.26 -21.37 -7.15
C ILE A 164 3.34 -20.92 -8.62
N PHE A 165 2.39 -21.30 -9.47
CA PHE A 165 2.42 -21.00 -10.91
C PHE A 165 1.56 -19.79 -11.32
N HIS A 166 0.74 -19.28 -10.41
CA HIS A 166 -0.05 -18.08 -10.69
C HIS A 166 0.84 -16.92 -11.12
N ASN A 167 0.42 -16.18 -12.15
CA ASN A 167 1.19 -15.09 -12.75
C ASN A 167 2.64 -15.50 -13.08
N GLN A 168 2.85 -16.72 -13.61
CA GLN A 168 4.17 -17.28 -13.94
C GLN A 168 5.13 -17.40 -12.73
N GLY A 169 4.59 -17.62 -11.53
CA GLY A 169 5.35 -17.66 -10.29
C GLY A 169 5.81 -16.28 -9.79
N GLN A 170 5.24 -15.20 -10.33
CA GLN A 170 5.61 -13.82 -10.00
C GLN A 170 4.64 -13.20 -8.99
N ALA A 171 4.16 -14.00 -8.06
CA ALA A 171 3.28 -13.58 -6.99
C ALA A 171 3.98 -13.68 -5.63
N CYS A 172 3.58 -12.82 -4.69
CA CYS A 172 4.10 -12.78 -3.31
C CYS A 172 3.29 -13.67 -2.35
N ILE A 173 2.86 -14.84 -2.86
CA ILE A 173 2.05 -15.83 -2.15
C ILE A 173 2.98 -16.86 -1.49
#